data_731755c9ef7579b09608778f4ecd868a
#
_entry.id   731755c9ef7579b09608778f4ecd868a
#
_cell.length_a   1.000
_cell.length_b   1.000
_cell.length_c   1.000
_cell.angle_alpha   90.00
_cell.angle_beta   90.00
_cell.angle_gamma   90.00
#
_symmetry.space_group_name_H-M   'P 1'
#
loop_
_entity.id
_entity.type
_entity.pdbx_description
1 polymer ?
#
loop_
_entity_poly.entity_id
_entity_poly.type
_entity_poly.pdbx_seq_one_letter_code
_entity_poly.pdbx_strand_id
1 'polypeptide(L)'
;MSLVFNDDFYNNHHISNIRNSIYRAVEHDKCFVHRVNGEILGYCTWGFFTRDEIERDLWDGDDVFSRDWSEDLILFFPKFQCRAGRREVMRFVKDIQDFMFKNYPNCDGYGDRLYVNKDTRRGKWHRKVA
;
A
#
# COMPACT_ATOMS: atom_id res chain seq x y z
N MET A 1 15.12 3.40 11.02
CA MET A 1 14.13 4.21 10.86
C MET A 1 13.60 4.39 9.46
N SER A 2 12.46 4.78 9.40
CA SER A 2 11.77 4.78 8.15
C SER A 2 12.18 5.92 7.23
N LEU A 3 12.51 5.56 6.01
CA LEU A 3 12.79 6.52 4.97
C LEU A 3 11.53 7.00 4.25
N VAL A 4 10.38 6.49 4.68
CA VAL A 4 9.08 6.95 4.20
C VAL A 4 8.84 8.39 4.60
N PHE A 5 9.43 8.84 5.70
CA PHE A 5 9.21 10.16 6.24
C PHE A 5 10.15 11.19 5.63
N ASN A 6 10.15 11.22 4.35
CA ASN A 6 10.79 12.28 3.58
C ASN A 6 10.01 13.58 3.78
N ASP A 7 10.70 14.70 3.91
CA ASP A 7 10.09 15.99 4.16
C ASP A 7 9.06 16.38 3.10
N ASP A 8 9.29 15.99 1.86
CA ASP A 8 8.36 16.31 0.78
C ASP A 8 7.00 15.65 0.97
N PHE A 9 6.97 14.45 1.51
CA PHE A 9 5.70 13.79 1.82
C PHE A 9 5.00 14.49 2.97
N TYR A 10 5.74 14.86 4.01
CA TYR A 10 5.18 15.54 5.18
C TYR A 10 4.57 16.87 4.82
N ASN A 11 5.26 17.65 4.00
CA ASN A 11 4.83 19.02 3.69
C ASN A 11 3.51 19.06 2.93
N ASN A 12 3.12 17.97 2.30
CA ASN A 12 1.92 17.90 1.49
C ASN A 12 0.74 17.21 2.17
N HIS A 13 0.91 16.82 3.44
CA HIS A 13 -0.11 16.03 4.15
C HIS A 13 -0.23 16.48 5.61
N HIS A 14 -1.36 16.19 6.22
CA HIS A 14 -1.52 16.39 7.66
C HIS A 14 -0.65 15.39 8.40
N ILE A 15 0.28 15.89 9.18
CA ILE A 15 1.28 15.07 9.86
C ILE A 15 0.66 13.99 10.74
N SER A 16 -0.41 14.32 11.47
CA SER A 16 -1.06 13.35 12.35
C SER A 16 -1.62 12.15 11.58
N ASN A 17 -2.23 12.39 10.42
CA ASN A 17 -2.78 11.31 9.60
C ASN A 17 -1.68 10.45 8.99
N ILE A 18 -0.60 11.09 8.54
CA ILE A 18 0.54 10.39 8.00
C ILE A 18 1.16 9.49 9.06
N ARG A 19 1.37 10.01 10.26
CA ARG A 19 1.94 9.22 11.35
C ARG A 19 1.10 8.00 11.66
N ASN A 20 -0.20 8.17 11.81
CA ASN A 20 -1.07 7.07 12.18
C ASN A 20 -1.13 5.99 11.10
N SER A 21 -1.17 6.37 9.82
CA SER A 21 -1.27 5.39 8.74
C SER A 21 0.07 4.84 8.31
N ILE A 22 1.09 5.69 8.18
CA ILE A 22 2.38 5.27 7.63
C ILE A 22 3.25 4.62 8.69
N TYR A 23 3.34 5.21 9.89
CA TYR A 23 4.16 4.65 10.97
C TYR A 23 3.72 3.24 11.33
N ARG A 24 2.42 3.04 11.48
CA ARG A 24 1.90 1.72 11.86
C ARG A 24 2.18 0.69 10.77
N ALA A 25 2.03 1.09 9.51
CA ALA A 25 2.35 0.21 8.39
C ALA A 25 3.84 -0.16 8.40
N VAL A 26 4.72 0.80 8.63
CA VAL A 26 6.16 0.56 8.69
C VAL A 26 6.53 -0.36 9.87
N GLU A 27 5.95 -0.13 11.03
CA GLU A 27 6.21 -0.96 12.22
C GLU A 27 5.86 -2.42 11.99
N HIS A 28 4.85 -2.69 11.18
CA HIS A 28 4.37 -4.04 10.90
C HIS A 28 4.85 -4.58 9.55
N ASP A 29 5.83 -3.94 8.94
CA ASP A 29 6.38 -4.33 7.63
C ASP A 29 5.32 -4.35 6.52
N LYS A 30 4.39 -3.40 6.58
CA LYS A 30 3.31 -3.28 5.61
C LYS A 30 3.47 -2.05 4.73
N CYS A 31 4.70 -1.70 4.42
CA CYS A 31 5.00 -0.53 3.59
C CYS A 31 6.08 -0.88 2.56
N PHE A 32 5.81 -0.57 1.30
CA PHE A 32 6.80 -0.62 0.24
C PHE A 32 7.37 0.76 0.02
N VAL A 33 8.66 0.81 -0.29
CA VAL A 33 9.36 2.06 -0.61
C VAL A 33 10.05 1.88 -1.95
N HIS A 34 9.83 2.82 -2.85
CA HIS A 34 10.48 2.83 -4.16
C HIS A 34 11.67 3.77 -4.14
N ARG A 35 12.86 3.22 -4.35
CA ARG A 35 14.10 3.98 -4.37
C ARG A 35 14.75 3.93 -5.75
N VAL A 36 15.28 5.07 -6.16
CA VAL A 36 16.09 5.17 -7.38
C VAL A 36 17.32 5.97 -7.02
N ASN A 37 18.50 5.37 -7.22
CA ASN A 37 19.79 6.02 -6.93
C ASN A 37 19.88 6.54 -5.49
N GLY A 38 19.33 5.80 -4.53
CA GLY A 38 19.36 6.18 -3.12
C GLY A 38 18.27 7.18 -2.70
N GLU A 39 17.51 7.68 -3.64
CA GLU A 39 16.43 8.62 -3.36
C GLU A 39 15.08 7.90 -3.29
N ILE A 40 14.26 8.27 -2.32
CA ILE A 40 12.91 7.72 -2.20
C ILE A 40 11.98 8.50 -3.11
N LEU A 41 11.42 7.83 -4.10
CA LEU A 41 10.49 8.43 -5.04
C LEU A 41 9.04 8.09 -4.74
N GLY A 42 8.80 7.05 -3.98
CA GLY A 42 7.43 6.65 -3.69
C GLY A 42 7.31 5.71 -2.50
N TYR A 43 6.08 5.56 -2.04
CA TYR A 43 5.76 4.60 -1.00
C TYR A 43 4.34 4.07 -1.18
N CYS A 44 4.10 2.89 -0.62
CA CYS A 44 2.79 2.28 -0.65
C CYS A 44 2.56 1.52 0.66
N THR A 45 1.47 1.79 1.34
CA THR A 45 1.08 1.02 2.52
C THR A 45 0.06 -0.03 2.11
N TRP A 46 0.06 -1.16 2.81
CA TRP A 46 -0.85 -2.25 2.51
C TRP A 46 -1.19 -3.02 3.78
N GLY A 47 -2.29 -3.74 3.74
CA GLY A 47 -2.71 -4.55 4.87
C GLY A 47 -3.96 -5.32 4.56
N PHE A 48 -4.45 -6.06 5.54
CA PHE A 48 -5.65 -6.87 5.40
C PHE A 48 -6.78 -6.22 6.18
N PHE A 49 -7.82 -5.83 5.46
CA PHE A 49 -8.92 -5.04 5.99
C PHE A 49 -10.24 -5.77 5.83
N THR A 50 -11.20 -5.46 6.67
CA THR A 50 -12.59 -5.87 6.42
C THR A 50 -13.21 -4.90 5.42
N ARG A 51 -14.27 -5.36 4.73
CA ARG A 51 -15.00 -4.51 3.81
C ARG A 51 -15.55 -3.28 4.52
N ASP A 52 -16.05 -3.44 5.71
CA ASP A 52 -16.62 -2.35 6.50
C ASP A 52 -15.58 -1.27 6.81
N GLU A 53 -14.38 -1.69 7.18
CA GLU A 53 -13.28 -0.74 7.43
C GLU A 53 -12.94 0.07 6.19
N ILE A 54 -12.91 -0.57 5.03
CA ILE A 54 -12.61 0.10 3.77
C ILE A 54 -13.73 1.08 3.40
N GLU A 55 -14.97 0.65 3.48
CA GLU A 55 -16.12 1.46 3.08
C GLU A 55 -16.32 2.68 3.97
N ARG A 56 -16.13 2.51 5.27
CA ARG A 56 -16.26 3.61 6.23
C ARG A 56 -15.04 4.48 6.34
N ASP A 57 -13.91 4.01 5.80
CA ASP A 57 -12.62 4.66 5.94
C ASP A 57 -12.29 4.91 7.42
N LEU A 58 -12.58 3.92 8.25
CA LEU A 58 -12.39 4.00 9.70
C LEU A 58 -11.76 2.72 10.20
N TRP A 59 -10.52 2.82 10.68
CA TRP A 59 -9.75 1.68 11.14
C TRP A 59 -8.58 2.13 12.02
N ASP A 60 -8.11 1.19 12.84
CA ASP A 60 -6.94 1.38 13.69
C ASP A 60 -5.72 0.78 13.01
N GLY A 61 -4.67 1.58 12.82
CA GLY A 61 -3.45 1.13 12.14
C GLY A 61 -2.77 -0.04 12.82
N ASP A 62 -2.67 -0.05 14.15
CA ASP A 62 -2.06 -1.17 14.85
C ASP A 62 -2.82 -2.46 14.62
N ASP A 63 -4.12 -2.38 14.56
CA ASP A 63 -4.97 -3.55 14.34
C ASP A 63 -4.84 -4.06 12.90
N VAL A 64 -5.10 -3.20 11.91
CA VAL A 64 -5.15 -3.65 10.52
C VAL A 64 -3.78 -4.08 9.98
N PHE A 65 -2.71 -3.37 10.35
CA PHE A 65 -1.37 -3.70 9.83
C PHE A 65 -0.70 -4.86 10.54
N SER A 66 -1.21 -5.28 11.69
CA SER A 66 -0.70 -6.45 12.40
C SER A 66 -1.33 -7.76 11.97
N ARG A 67 -2.37 -7.71 11.17
CA ARG A 67 -3.11 -8.91 10.74
C ARG A 67 -2.35 -9.72 9.71
N ASP A 68 -2.48 -11.04 9.81
CA ASP A 68 -2.09 -11.95 8.75
C ASP A 68 -3.26 -12.15 7.78
N TRP A 69 -2.93 -12.69 6.59
CA TRP A 69 -3.97 -12.97 5.62
C TRP A 69 -4.98 -13.99 6.13
N SER A 70 -6.24 -13.75 5.80
CA SER A 70 -7.33 -14.69 6.04
C SER A 70 -8.36 -14.51 4.93
N GLU A 71 -9.18 -15.54 4.70
CA GLU A 71 -10.19 -15.51 3.64
C GLU A 71 -11.24 -14.41 3.84
N ASP A 72 -11.45 -14.00 5.09
CA ASP A 72 -12.42 -12.96 5.42
C ASP A 72 -11.91 -11.56 5.20
N LEU A 73 -10.61 -11.42 4.93
CA LEU A 73 -9.96 -10.13 4.81
C LEU A 73 -9.63 -9.80 3.37
N ILE A 74 -9.55 -8.51 3.09
CA ILE A 74 -9.27 -7.99 1.77
C ILE A 74 -7.90 -7.31 1.80
N LEU A 75 -7.04 -7.64 0.85
CA LEU A 75 -5.78 -6.93 0.70
C LEU A 75 -6.09 -5.54 0.15
N PHE A 76 -5.74 -4.52 0.92
CA PHE A 76 -6.07 -3.14 0.59
C PHE A 76 -4.82 -2.28 0.68
N PHE A 77 -4.72 -1.31 -0.24
CA PHE A 77 -3.61 -0.38 -0.32
C PHE A 77 -4.11 1.02 0.02
N PRO A 78 -4.11 1.42 1.30
CA PRO A 78 -4.70 2.70 1.70
C PRO A 78 -3.93 3.92 1.19
N LYS A 79 -2.62 3.79 1.00
CA LYS A 79 -1.80 4.90 0.52
C LYS A 79 -0.87 4.43 -0.58
N PHE A 80 -0.84 5.18 -1.66
CA PHE A 80 0.11 5.01 -2.74
C PHE A 80 0.52 6.38 -3.25
N GLN A 81 1.80 6.68 -3.18
CA GLN A 81 2.35 7.91 -3.73
C GLN A 81 3.67 7.63 -4.45
N CYS A 82 3.85 8.26 -5.58
CA CYS A 82 5.11 8.19 -6.30
C CYS A 82 5.32 9.50 -7.05
N ARG A 83 6.46 10.16 -6.78
CA ARG A 83 6.82 11.46 -7.36
C ARG A 83 7.54 11.34 -8.69
N ALA A 84 7.68 10.14 -9.17
CA ALA A 84 8.42 9.90 -10.39
C ALA A 84 7.50 9.93 -11.61
N GLY A 85 8.11 9.90 -12.78
CA GLY A 85 7.39 9.78 -14.03
C GLY A 85 6.70 8.44 -14.18
N ARG A 86 5.90 8.32 -15.23
CA ARG A 86 5.07 7.13 -15.47
C ARG A 86 5.86 5.82 -15.46
N ARG A 87 7.07 5.83 -16.02
CA ARG A 87 7.90 4.62 -16.08
C ARG A 87 8.22 4.10 -14.69
N GLU A 88 8.65 4.99 -13.78
CA GLU A 88 9.01 4.58 -12.43
C GLU A 88 7.77 4.17 -11.61
N VAL A 89 6.65 4.84 -11.82
CA VAL A 89 5.39 4.43 -11.21
C VAL A 89 5.03 3.02 -11.61
N MET A 90 5.16 2.69 -12.90
CA MET A 90 4.85 1.35 -13.39
C MET A 90 5.80 0.29 -12.85
N ARG A 91 7.08 0.62 -12.71
CA ARG A 91 8.05 -0.28 -12.07
C ARG A 91 7.69 -0.55 -10.63
N PHE A 92 7.33 0.49 -9.90
CA PHE A 92 6.93 0.35 -8.51
C PHE A 92 5.70 -0.55 -8.37
N VAL A 93 4.70 -0.30 -9.19
CA VAL A 93 3.49 -1.13 -9.21
C VAL A 93 3.83 -2.59 -9.51
N LYS A 94 4.70 -2.81 -10.49
CA LYS A 94 5.11 -4.17 -10.84
C LYS A 94 5.81 -4.87 -9.69
N ASP A 95 6.70 -4.17 -9.00
CA ASP A 95 7.40 -4.74 -7.84
C ASP A 95 6.43 -5.13 -6.73
N ILE A 96 5.43 -4.30 -6.46
CA ILE A 96 4.40 -4.60 -5.48
C ILE A 96 3.60 -5.82 -5.91
N GLN A 97 3.20 -5.89 -7.15
CA GLN A 97 2.43 -7.01 -7.68
C GLN A 97 3.22 -8.31 -7.62
N ASP A 98 4.49 -8.28 -8.00
CA ASP A 98 5.35 -9.46 -7.95
C ASP A 98 5.48 -9.98 -6.52
N PHE A 99 5.63 -9.09 -5.55
CA PHE A 99 5.69 -9.47 -4.15
C PHE A 99 4.38 -10.13 -3.71
N MET A 100 3.24 -9.53 -4.06
CA MET A 100 1.93 -10.04 -3.66
C MET A 100 1.64 -11.40 -4.31
N PHE A 101 1.97 -11.56 -5.59
CA PHE A 101 1.76 -12.84 -6.27
C PHE A 101 2.62 -13.95 -5.66
N LYS A 102 3.81 -13.60 -5.20
CA LYS A 102 4.71 -14.58 -4.59
C LYS A 102 4.26 -14.97 -3.19
N ASN A 103 3.86 -14.01 -2.38
CA ASN A 103 3.62 -14.23 -0.95
C ASN A 103 2.15 -14.48 -0.61
N TYR A 104 1.22 -13.95 -1.41
CA TYR A 104 -0.22 -14.05 -1.17
C TYR A 104 -0.95 -14.44 -2.47
N PRO A 105 -0.64 -15.61 -3.04
CA PRO A 105 -1.16 -15.97 -4.37
C PRO A 105 -2.68 -16.17 -4.42
N ASN A 106 -3.32 -16.35 -3.27
CA ASN A 106 -4.76 -16.60 -3.20
C ASN A 106 -5.55 -15.35 -2.81
N CYS A 107 -4.91 -14.19 -2.83
CA CYS A 107 -5.51 -12.96 -2.36
C CYS A 107 -5.76 -11.99 -3.52
N ASP A 108 -6.95 -11.40 -3.55
CA ASP A 108 -7.21 -10.24 -4.38
C ASP A 108 -6.93 -8.98 -3.57
N GLY A 109 -6.46 -7.94 -4.24
CA GLY A 109 -6.18 -6.67 -3.60
C GLY A 109 -6.53 -5.49 -4.48
N TYR A 110 -6.86 -4.37 -3.87
CA TYR A 110 -7.14 -3.16 -4.60
C TYR A 110 -6.88 -1.91 -3.76
N GLY A 111 -6.75 -0.80 -4.45
CA GLY A 111 -6.58 0.52 -3.86
C GLY A 111 -6.89 1.56 -4.91
N ASP A 112 -6.50 2.80 -4.68
CA ASP A 112 -6.81 3.89 -5.61
C ASP A 112 -6.17 3.69 -6.99
N ARG A 113 -5.01 3.05 -7.05
CA ARG A 113 -4.24 2.93 -8.28
C ARG A 113 -3.72 1.54 -8.55
N LEU A 114 -4.01 0.60 -7.67
CA LEU A 114 -3.41 -0.71 -7.74
C LEU A 114 -4.47 -1.78 -7.60
N TYR A 115 -4.43 -2.74 -8.49
CA TYR A 115 -5.29 -3.90 -8.46
C TYR A 115 -4.47 -5.16 -8.70
N VAL A 116 -4.70 -6.17 -7.86
CA VAL A 116 -4.07 -7.47 -7.98
C VAL A 116 -5.17 -8.51 -8.03
N ASN A 117 -5.16 -9.36 -9.06
CA ASN A 117 -6.20 -10.36 -9.24
C ASN A 117 -5.61 -11.76 -9.10
N LYS A 118 -6.12 -12.52 -8.15
CA LYS A 118 -5.62 -13.87 -7.84
C LYS A 118 -5.79 -14.86 -9.00
N ASP A 119 -6.87 -14.72 -9.77
CA ASP A 119 -7.18 -15.67 -10.84
C ASP A 119 -6.26 -15.51 -12.04
N THR A 120 -5.97 -14.28 -12.41
CA THR A 120 -5.11 -14.00 -13.55
C THR A 120 -3.65 -13.85 -13.18
N ARG A 121 -3.37 -13.67 -11.90
CA ARG A 121 -2.03 -13.35 -11.38
C ARG A 121 -1.40 -12.17 -12.10
N ARG A 122 -2.24 -11.21 -12.47
CA ARG A 122 -1.82 -9.98 -13.11
C ARG A 122 -2.33 -8.79 -12.33
N GLY A 123 -1.51 -7.78 -12.27
CA GLY A 123 -1.92 -6.50 -11.73
C GLY A 123 -2.26 -5.54 -12.85
N LYS A 124 -3.05 -4.55 -12.55
CA LYS A 124 -3.34 -3.47 -13.48
C LYS A 124 -3.75 -2.24 -12.70
N TRP A 125 -3.63 -1.09 -13.34
CA TRP A 125 -4.12 0.14 -12.75
C TRP A 125 -5.63 0.09 -12.62
N HIS A 126 -6.10 0.48 -11.44
CA HIS A 126 -7.51 0.39 -11.13
C HIS A 126 -7.83 1.41 -10.04
N ARG A 127 -8.92 2.13 -10.22
CA ARG A 127 -9.39 3.03 -9.17
C ARG A 127 -10.06 2.22 -8.08
N LYS A 128 -9.96 2.72 -6.86
CA LYS A 128 -10.65 2.13 -5.73
C LYS A 128 -12.13 1.98 -6.03
N VAL A 129 -12.64 0.78 -5.83
CA VAL A 129 -14.06 0.50 -5.97
C VAL A 129 -14.71 0.77 -4.62
N ALA A 130 -15.61 1.71 -4.61
CA ALA A 130 -16.33 2.05 -3.38
C ALA A 130 -17.32 0.95 -2.98
#